data_5ae5a4bca8541da978244e2b610a95d9
#
_entry.id   5ae5a4bca8541da978244e2b610a95d9
#
_cell.length_a   1.000
_cell.length_b   1.000
_cell.length_c   1.000
_cell.angle_alpha   90.00
_cell.angle_beta   90.00
_cell.angle_gamma   90.00
#
_symmetry.space_group_name_H-M   'P 1'
#
loop_
_entity.id
_entity.type
_entity.pdbx_description
1 polymer ?
#
loop_
_entity_poly.entity_id
_entity_poly.type
_entity_poly.pdbx_seq_one_letter_code
_entity_poly.pdbx_strand_id
1 'polypeptide(L)'
;KENGDIIALQPGQLLFTAQAPGYIAWQVKNSSAECELICSGKLEFDGFVDYKLALKALKPLQIRDIRLEVPGNKEKAEYMMGLNREGGLRPTSWQWQWDTVKNQDALWMGAVKGGLRFKLKAKNYTLPLVNIYYAFSPLHLPPSWGNHNKGGVHVYEKENAVWINAYSGNREMAKGSVLNYDFELLITPFRTISNEVKYGDRYFHGGGTDAFSKIEKAKKAGANIINIHHAENIYPFINYPYLDENTAELKALVDKAHEENKRLKLYYTTRELTKNIPEFQAFYSLNGEVLFPGPGNASRTEALHPKGPNEWLIKNLREKYIPAWYNIVKEGKFKGELDLSVITTPNSRLNNFYIGGLDWMLRN
;
A
#
# COMPACT_ATOMS: atom_id res chain seq x y z
N LYS A 1 -3.40 -32.84 -15.72
CA LYS A 1 -3.11 -34.23 -15.30
C LYS A 1 -1.67 -34.57 -15.69
N GLU A 2 -1.10 -35.61 -15.09
CA GLU A 2 0.28 -36.02 -15.34
C GLU A 2 0.51 -36.47 -16.80
N ASN A 3 -0.51 -37.09 -17.41
CA ASN A 3 -0.52 -37.47 -18.82
C ASN A 3 -0.65 -36.27 -19.80
N GLY A 4 -0.69 -35.04 -19.32
CA GLY A 4 -0.84 -33.82 -20.12
C GLY A 4 -2.27 -33.42 -20.43
N ASP A 5 -3.28 -34.20 -20.01
CA ASP A 5 -4.68 -33.86 -20.23
C ASP A 5 -5.11 -32.65 -19.39
N ILE A 6 -5.93 -31.80 -19.97
CA ILE A 6 -6.56 -30.68 -19.25
C ILE A 6 -7.80 -31.19 -18.51
N ILE A 7 -7.97 -30.78 -17.26
CA ILE A 7 -9.23 -30.99 -16.54
C ILE A 7 -10.19 -29.88 -16.97
N ALA A 8 -11.14 -30.24 -17.82
CA ALA A 8 -12.20 -29.33 -18.21
C ALA A 8 -13.22 -29.17 -17.08
N LEU A 9 -13.50 -27.96 -16.70
CA LEU A 9 -14.52 -27.61 -15.71
C LEU A 9 -15.80 -27.19 -16.41
N GLN A 10 -16.94 -27.73 -15.98
CA GLN A 10 -18.24 -27.21 -16.40
C GLN A 10 -18.49 -25.89 -15.69
N PRO A 11 -18.83 -24.81 -16.43
CA PRO A 11 -19.10 -23.53 -15.83
C PRO A 11 -20.37 -23.55 -14.98
N GLY A 12 -20.28 -23.00 -13.78
CA GLY A 12 -21.45 -22.80 -12.93
C GLY A 12 -22.12 -21.44 -13.17
N GLN A 13 -23.21 -21.22 -12.48
CA GLN A 13 -23.90 -19.94 -12.50
C GLN A 13 -23.10 -18.88 -11.73
N LEU A 14 -22.94 -17.71 -12.34
CA LEU A 14 -22.40 -16.53 -11.66
C LEU A 14 -23.46 -15.92 -10.74
N LEU A 15 -23.12 -15.77 -9.47
CA LEU A 15 -23.98 -15.19 -8.45
C LEU A 15 -23.34 -13.89 -7.95
N PHE A 16 -24.05 -12.77 -8.01
CA PHE A 16 -23.65 -11.57 -7.32
C PHE A 16 -23.94 -11.70 -5.82
N THR A 17 -22.89 -11.67 -5.01
CA THR A 17 -22.98 -11.83 -3.55
C THR A 17 -23.12 -10.50 -2.82
N ALA A 18 -22.69 -9.39 -3.45
CA ALA A 18 -22.90 -8.04 -2.96
C ALA A 18 -22.87 -7.03 -4.11
N GLN A 19 -23.70 -6.01 -3.99
CA GLN A 19 -23.71 -4.83 -4.85
C GLN A 19 -23.92 -3.61 -3.95
N ALA A 20 -22.92 -2.73 -3.86
CA ALA A 20 -22.94 -1.54 -3.03
C ALA A 20 -22.28 -0.36 -3.76
N PRO A 21 -22.56 0.88 -3.37
CA PRO A 21 -21.78 2.00 -3.85
C PRO A 21 -20.30 1.76 -3.59
N GLY A 22 -19.49 1.73 -4.66
CA GLY A 22 -18.04 1.55 -4.57
C GLY A 22 -17.52 0.14 -4.79
N TYR A 23 -18.34 -0.91 -4.76
CA TYR A 23 -17.88 -2.26 -5.12
C TYR A 23 -19.01 -3.20 -5.55
N ILE A 24 -18.61 -4.22 -6.32
CA ILE A 24 -19.41 -5.41 -6.59
C ILE A 24 -18.63 -6.66 -6.19
N ALA A 25 -19.33 -7.70 -5.71
CA ALA A 25 -18.75 -8.99 -5.41
C ALA A 25 -19.58 -10.10 -6.05
N TRP A 26 -18.89 -11.18 -6.42
CA TRP A 26 -19.52 -12.33 -7.08
C TRP A 26 -18.85 -13.62 -6.69
N GLN A 27 -19.53 -14.71 -6.97
CA GLN A 27 -19.00 -16.06 -6.82
C GLN A 27 -19.51 -16.96 -7.96
N VAL A 28 -18.66 -17.87 -8.39
CA VAL A 28 -19.02 -18.96 -9.31
C VAL A 28 -18.39 -20.24 -8.83
N LYS A 29 -19.12 -21.35 -8.96
CA LYS A 29 -18.64 -22.70 -8.69
C LYS A 29 -18.58 -23.47 -9.99
N ASN A 30 -17.39 -23.81 -10.43
CA ASN A 30 -17.14 -24.67 -11.59
C ASN A 30 -16.79 -26.09 -11.12
N SER A 31 -17.16 -27.10 -11.84
CA SER A 31 -16.97 -28.49 -11.41
C SER A 31 -16.66 -29.46 -12.55
N SER A 32 -16.01 -30.53 -12.18
CA SER A 32 -15.82 -31.74 -13.01
C SER A 32 -16.00 -32.99 -12.18
N ALA A 33 -15.83 -34.17 -12.76
CA ALA A 33 -15.76 -35.40 -12.00
C ALA A 33 -14.54 -35.54 -11.08
N GLU A 34 -13.52 -34.70 -11.32
CA GLU A 34 -12.24 -34.72 -10.63
C GLU A 34 -12.13 -33.67 -9.51
N CYS A 35 -12.65 -32.48 -9.74
CA CYS A 35 -12.47 -31.36 -8.83
C CYS A 35 -13.57 -30.31 -8.94
N GLU A 36 -13.66 -29.47 -7.92
CA GLU A 36 -14.48 -28.27 -7.86
C GLU A 36 -13.57 -27.05 -7.73
N LEU A 37 -13.88 -25.98 -8.49
CA LEU A 37 -13.23 -24.68 -8.36
C LEU A 37 -14.27 -23.63 -7.97
N ILE A 38 -14.15 -23.10 -6.76
CA ILE A 38 -14.92 -21.94 -6.31
C ILE A 38 -14.07 -20.70 -6.59
N CYS A 39 -14.59 -19.79 -7.39
CA CYS A 39 -13.99 -18.51 -7.68
C CYS A 39 -14.88 -17.41 -7.12
N SER A 40 -14.35 -16.64 -6.17
CA SER A 40 -14.98 -15.42 -5.66
C SER A 40 -14.17 -14.23 -6.11
N GLY A 41 -14.85 -13.15 -6.50
CA GLY A 41 -14.22 -11.92 -6.92
C GLY A 41 -14.89 -10.71 -6.29
N LYS A 42 -14.11 -9.66 -6.06
CA LYS A 42 -14.57 -8.34 -5.62
C LYS A 42 -13.88 -7.28 -6.48
N LEU A 43 -14.65 -6.44 -7.16
CA LEU A 43 -14.16 -5.28 -7.88
C LEU A 43 -14.55 -4.01 -7.13
N GLU A 44 -13.57 -3.17 -6.84
CA GLU A 44 -13.76 -1.85 -6.22
C GLU A 44 -13.73 -0.73 -7.27
N PHE A 45 -14.29 0.43 -6.91
CA PHE A 45 -14.48 1.56 -7.82
C PHE A 45 -13.17 2.13 -8.40
N ASP A 46 -12.05 1.87 -7.73
CA ASP A 46 -10.71 2.32 -8.12
C ASP A 46 -9.99 1.34 -9.08
N GLY A 47 -10.69 0.29 -9.52
CA GLY A 47 -10.15 -0.73 -10.41
C GLY A 47 -9.36 -1.84 -9.71
N PHE A 48 -9.43 -1.89 -8.36
CA PHE A 48 -8.87 -3.00 -7.60
C PHE A 48 -9.79 -4.22 -7.66
N VAL A 49 -9.23 -5.37 -8.02
CA VAL A 49 -9.95 -6.65 -8.08
C VAL A 49 -9.25 -7.67 -7.21
N ASP A 50 -9.96 -8.21 -6.24
CA ASP A 50 -9.49 -9.31 -5.38
C ASP A 50 -10.17 -10.62 -5.79
N TYR A 51 -9.37 -11.61 -6.17
CA TYR A 51 -9.83 -12.96 -6.49
C TYR A 51 -9.40 -13.95 -5.42
N LYS A 52 -10.37 -14.79 -5.00
CA LYS A 52 -10.15 -15.92 -4.11
C LYS A 52 -10.59 -17.19 -4.79
N LEU A 53 -9.65 -18.08 -5.05
CA LEU A 53 -9.88 -19.34 -5.74
C LEU A 53 -9.60 -20.51 -4.80
N ALA A 54 -10.61 -21.37 -4.60
CA ALA A 54 -10.49 -22.60 -3.85
C ALA A 54 -10.70 -23.80 -4.78
N LEU A 55 -9.64 -24.56 -5.04
CA LEU A 55 -9.66 -25.79 -5.82
C LEU A 55 -9.70 -26.98 -4.88
N LYS A 56 -10.81 -27.74 -4.90
CA LYS A 56 -11.03 -28.94 -4.10
C LYS A 56 -10.96 -30.20 -4.96
N ALA A 57 -10.13 -31.16 -4.58
CA ALA A 57 -10.08 -32.46 -5.22
C ALA A 57 -11.25 -33.36 -4.76
N LEU A 58 -12.00 -33.94 -5.70
CA LEU A 58 -13.09 -34.89 -5.42
C LEU A 58 -12.62 -36.36 -5.40
N LYS A 59 -11.44 -36.60 -5.98
CA LYS A 59 -10.70 -37.87 -5.96
C LYS A 59 -9.21 -37.60 -5.86
N PRO A 60 -8.34 -38.57 -5.60
CA PRO A 60 -6.90 -38.38 -5.66
C PRO A 60 -6.49 -37.95 -7.08
N LEU A 61 -5.63 -36.93 -7.18
CA LEU A 61 -5.19 -36.36 -8.44
C LEU A 61 -3.67 -36.26 -8.48
N GLN A 62 -3.10 -36.64 -9.63
CA GLN A 62 -1.75 -36.31 -10.02
C GLN A 62 -1.81 -35.14 -10.99
N ILE A 63 -1.34 -33.99 -10.56
CA ILE A 63 -1.40 -32.73 -11.30
C ILE A 63 0.01 -32.39 -11.82
N ARG A 64 0.13 -32.20 -13.13
CA ARG A 64 1.37 -31.71 -13.72
C ARG A 64 1.61 -30.23 -13.46
N ASP A 65 0.54 -29.44 -13.53
CA ASP A 65 0.60 -28.01 -13.26
C ASP A 65 -0.81 -27.43 -12.99
N ILE A 66 -0.86 -26.36 -12.20
CA ILE A 66 -2.02 -25.48 -12.08
C ILE A 66 -1.50 -24.09 -12.38
N ARG A 67 -2.11 -23.43 -13.38
CA ARG A 67 -1.65 -22.13 -13.88
C ARG A 67 -2.80 -21.16 -14.07
N LEU A 68 -2.48 -19.89 -13.90
CA LEU A 68 -3.33 -18.77 -14.25
C LEU A 68 -2.68 -18.01 -15.39
N GLU A 69 -3.37 -17.92 -16.51
CA GLU A 69 -2.90 -17.20 -17.68
C GLU A 69 -3.71 -15.92 -17.86
N VAL A 70 -3.04 -14.78 -17.82
CA VAL A 70 -3.64 -13.46 -18.00
C VAL A 70 -3.10 -12.87 -19.32
N PRO A 71 -3.91 -12.81 -20.37
CA PRO A 71 -3.50 -12.20 -21.63
C PRO A 71 -3.57 -10.67 -21.55
N GLY A 72 -2.60 -9.99 -22.11
CA GLY A 72 -2.56 -8.56 -22.29
C GLY A 72 -2.34 -8.18 -23.77
N ASN A 73 -2.83 -7.03 -24.18
CA ASN A 73 -2.54 -6.48 -25.48
C ASN A 73 -1.06 -6.08 -25.57
N LYS A 74 -0.35 -6.59 -26.59
CA LYS A 74 1.10 -6.39 -26.76
C LYS A 74 1.47 -4.90 -26.87
N GLU A 75 0.69 -4.11 -27.58
CA GLU A 75 0.93 -2.67 -27.77
C GLU A 75 0.70 -1.85 -26.48
N LYS A 76 -0.07 -2.38 -25.54
CA LYS A 76 -0.37 -1.75 -24.24
C LYS A 76 0.51 -2.28 -23.12
N ALA A 77 1.41 -3.21 -23.39
CA ALA A 77 2.30 -3.85 -22.44
C ALA A 77 3.78 -3.54 -22.77
N GLU A 78 4.08 -2.25 -22.96
CA GLU A 78 5.41 -1.76 -23.37
C GLU A 78 6.44 -1.84 -22.22
N TYR A 79 5.99 -1.55 -21.01
CA TYR A 79 6.84 -1.49 -19.80
C TYR A 79 6.47 -2.59 -18.81
N MET A 80 7.44 -2.99 -18.00
CA MET A 80 7.26 -3.95 -16.91
C MET A 80 8.15 -3.61 -15.73
N MET A 81 7.64 -3.77 -14.48
CA MET A 81 8.39 -3.66 -13.22
C MET A 81 7.86 -4.67 -12.20
N GLY A 82 8.66 -4.96 -11.20
CA GLY A 82 8.34 -5.91 -10.14
C GLY A 82 8.92 -7.31 -10.39
N LEU A 83 8.77 -8.22 -9.42
CA LEU A 83 9.33 -9.56 -9.44
C LEU A 83 10.83 -9.58 -9.83
N ASN A 84 11.65 -8.83 -9.10
CA ASN A 84 13.09 -8.62 -9.31
C ASN A 84 13.49 -7.78 -10.54
N ARG A 85 12.53 -7.11 -11.19
CA ARG A 85 12.81 -6.12 -12.23
C ARG A 85 12.61 -4.71 -11.71
N GLU A 86 13.60 -3.86 -11.91
CA GLU A 86 13.55 -2.44 -11.51
C GLU A 86 12.56 -1.63 -12.33
N GLY A 87 12.28 -2.00 -13.51
CA GLY A 87 11.41 -1.28 -14.42
C GLY A 87 12.12 -0.94 -15.73
N GLY A 88 11.33 -0.61 -16.75
CA GLY A 88 11.81 -0.30 -18.08
C GLY A 88 11.04 -1.05 -19.14
N LEU A 89 11.58 -1.10 -20.36
CA LEU A 89 10.98 -1.84 -21.47
C LEU A 89 10.80 -3.32 -21.09
N ARG A 90 9.61 -3.83 -21.36
CA ARG A 90 9.31 -5.23 -21.12
C ARG A 90 10.12 -6.13 -22.06
N PRO A 91 10.79 -7.18 -21.56
CA PRO A 91 11.43 -8.17 -22.41
C PRO A 91 10.38 -9.01 -23.14
N THR A 92 10.76 -9.60 -24.28
CA THR A 92 9.90 -10.52 -25.03
C THR A 92 9.58 -11.80 -24.26
N SER A 93 10.50 -12.21 -23.39
CA SER A 93 10.31 -13.33 -22.45
C SER A 93 11.04 -13.03 -21.16
N TRP A 94 10.41 -13.34 -20.02
CA TRP A 94 11.00 -13.18 -18.70
C TRP A 94 10.39 -14.17 -17.72
N GLN A 95 11.26 -14.86 -16.97
CA GLN A 95 10.87 -15.87 -16.02
C GLN A 95 11.34 -15.49 -14.63
N TRP A 96 10.48 -15.69 -13.64
CA TRP A 96 10.74 -15.44 -12.25
C TRP A 96 10.34 -16.66 -11.41
N GLN A 97 11.19 -16.97 -10.42
CA GLN A 97 10.86 -17.89 -9.34
C GLN A 97 10.80 -17.14 -8.03
N TRP A 98 10.07 -17.68 -7.07
CA TRP A 98 9.93 -17.06 -5.76
C TRP A 98 11.28 -16.86 -5.08
N ASP A 99 11.52 -15.62 -4.63
CA ASP A 99 12.73 -15.20 -3.93
C ASP A 99 12.31 -14.42 -2.67
N THR A 100 12.37 -15.08 -1.51
CA THR A 100 12.00 -14.48 -0.22
C THR A 100 12.93 -13.35 0.19
N VAL A 101 14.18 -13.34 -0.27
CA VAL A 101 15.16 -12.29 0.04
C VAL A 101 14.78 -10.97 -0.62
N LYS A 102 14.21 -11.02 -1.80
CA LYS A 102 13.80 -9.81 -2.56
C LYS A 102 12.45 -9.24 -2.14
N ASN A 103 11.68 -9.96 -1.32
CA ASN A 103 10.35 -9.53 -0.85
C ASN A 103 9.40 -9.07 -1.99
N GLN A 104 9.50 -9.69 -3.15
CA GLN A 104 8.73 -9.34 -4.34
C GLN A 104 7.57 -10.33 -4.54
N ASP A 105 6.36 -9.82 -4.67
CA ASP A 105 5.14 -10.60 -4.80
C ASP A 105 4.22 -10.12 -5.93
N ALA A 106 4.59 -9.05 -6.62
CA ALA A 106 3.78 -8.41 -7.62
C ALA A 106 4.60 -7.91 -8.81
N LEU A 107 3.98 -7.90 -9.97
CA LEU A 107 4.47 -7.19 -11.15
C LEU A 107 3.43 -6.16 -11.62
N TRP A 108 3.91 -5.12 -12.26
CA TRP A 108 3.11 -4.21 -13.05
C TRP A 108 3.56 -4.29 -14.50
N MET A 109 2.59 -4.28 -15.42
CA MET A 109 2.83 -4.27 -16.87
C MET A 109 1.86 -3.30 -17.54
N GLY A 110 2.37 -2.45 -18.43
CA GLY A 110 1.53 -1.44 -19.05
C GLY A 110 2.28 -0.55 -20.02
N ALA A 111 1.64 0.55 -20.40
CA ALA A 111 2.17 1.64 -21.20
C ALA A 111 2.03 2.98 -20.48
N VAL A 112 2.43 4.08 -21.12
CA VAL A 112 2.38 5.43 -20.53
C VAL A 112 0.98 5.82 -20.05
N LYS A 113 -0.07 5.35 -20.72
CA LYS A 113 -1.46 5.72 -20.42
C LYS A 113 -2.16 4.80 -19.42
N GLY A 114 -1.58 3.64 -19.13
CA GLY A 114 -2.21 2.70 -18.20
C GLY A 114 -1.57 1.34 -18.19
N GLY A 115 -1.92 0.54 -17.19
CA GLY A 115 -1.39 -0.80 -17.03
C GLY A 115 -2.16 -1.62 -16.01
N LEU A 116 -1.66 -2.79 -15.74
CA LEU A 116 -2.20 -3.77 -14.81
C LEU A 116 -1.13 -4.17 -13.81
N ARG A 117 -1.42 -4.03 -12.52
CA ARG A 117 -0.65 -4.70 -11.47
C ARG A 117 -1.28 -6.06 -11.19
N PHE A 118 -0.43 -7.06 -11.15
CA PHE A 118 -0.79 -8.45 -10.84
C PHE A 118 -0.01 -8.91 -9.62
N LYS A 119 -0.69 -9.54 -8.65
CA LYS A 119 -0.09 -9.99 -7.41
C LYS A 119 -0.66 -11.35 -7.00
N LEU A 120 0.23 -12.26 -6.60
CA LEU A 120 -0.12 -13.59 -6.11
C LEU A 120 -0.25 -13.60 -4.58
N LYS A 121 -1.29 -14.26 -4.06
CA LYS A 121 -1.59 -14.33 -2.63
C LYS A 121 -1.99 -15.75 -2.19
N ALA A 122 -2.15 -15.90 -0.89
CA ALA A 122 -2.83 -17.04 -0.25
C ALA A 122 -3.94 -16.55 0.67
N LYS A 123 -4.79 -17.45 1.14
CA LYS A 123 -5.95 -17.12 1.98
C LYS A 123 -5.62 -16.23 3.18
N ASN A 124 -4.49 -16.46 3.84
CA ASN A 124 -4.03 -15.70 5.00
C ASN A 124 -2.71 -14.98 4.69
N TYR A 125 -2.58 -14.48 3.47
CA TYR A 125 -1.36 -13.83 3.02
C TYR A 125 -1.16 -12.50 3.73
N THR A 126 -0.02 -12.36 4.41
CA THR A 126 0.46 -11.10 4.96
C THR A 126 1.53 -10.53 4.04
N LEU A 127 1.42 -9.24 3.77
CA LEU A 127 2.41 -8.53 2.95
C LEU A 127 3.80 -8.62 3.58
N PRO A 128 4.84 -8.76 2.77
CA PRO A 128 6.19 -8.54 3.27
C PRO A 128 6.31 -7.10 3.75
N LEU A 129 6.92 -6.90 4.89
CA LEU A 129 7.11 -5.61 5.50
C LEU A 129 8.58 -5.29 5.62
N VAL A 130 9.04 -4.30 4.86
CA VAL A 130 10.36 -3.71 4.98
C VAL A 130 10.17 -2.25 5.35
N ASN A 131 10.29 -1.95 6.64
CA ASN A 131 10.08 -0.60 7.16
C ASN A 131 11.04 -0.35 8.33
N ILE A 132 11.52 0.89 8.44
CA ILE A 132 12.44 1.29 9.52
C ILE A 132 11.77 1.34 10.91
N TYR A 133 10.44 1.33 10.97
CA TYR A 133 9.66 1.44 12.21
C TYR A 133 9.17 0.11 12.74
N TYR A 134 9.05 -0.90 11.89
CA TYR A 134 8.49 -2.21 12.26
C TYR A 134 9.55 -3.29 12.25
N ALA A 135 9.28 -4.35 12.98
CA ALA A 135 10.03 -5.58 12.78
C ALA A 135 9.94 -6.03 11.32
N PHE A 136 11.06 -6.49 10.80
CA PHE A 136 11.10 -7.05 9.45
C PHE A 136 10.14 -8.25 9.36
N SER A 137 9.25 -8.21 8.37
CA SER A 137 8.39 -9.34 8.01
C SER A 137 8.79 -9.82 6.61
N PRO A 138 9.41 -10.99 6.49
CA PRO A 138 9.81 -11.51 5.19
C PRO A 138 8.60 -11.90 4.35
N LEU A 139 8.80 -12.03 3.06
CA LEU A 139 7.83 -12.64 2.17
C LEU A 139 7.56 -14.09 2.58
N HIS A 140 6.34 -14.41 2.94
CA HIS A 140 5.88 -15.77 3.09
C HIS A 140 5.32 -16.26 1.75
N LEU A 141 5.91 -17.30 1.21
CA LEU A 141 5.43 -17.86 -0.06
C LEU A 141 3.98 -18.32 0.08
N PRO A 142 3.07 -17.89 -0.81
CA PRO A 142 1.73 -18.46 -0.87
C PRO A 142 1.84 -19.98 -1.14
N PRO A 143 1.42 -20.87 -0.22
CA PRO A 143 1.75 -22.30 -0.31
C PRO A 143 1.32 -22.98 -1.60
N SER A 144 0.16 -22.59 -2.13
CA SER A 144 -0.34 -23.15 -3.38
C SER A 144 0.45 -22.66 -4.59
N TRP A 145 0.71 -21.35 -4.69
CA TRP A 145 1.51 -20.79 -5.78
C TRP A 145 2.99 -21.19 -5.72
N GLY A 146 3.56 -21.14 -4.53
CA GLY A 146 4.99 -21.43 -4.33
C GLY A 146 5.33 -22.90 -4.49
N ASN A 147 4.45 -23.80 -4.03
CA ASN A 147 4.57 -25.26 -4.15
C ASN A 147 5.99 -25.80 -3.97
N HIS A 148 6.60 -25.49 -2.81
CA HIS A 148 7.97 -25.90 -2.50
C HIS A 148 9.01 -25.48 -3.58
N ASN A 149 8.91 -24.23 -4.03
CA ASN A 149 9.76 -23.61 -5.07
C ASN A 149 9.58 -24.17 -6.50
N LYS A 150 8.51 -24.90 -6.77
CA LYS A 150 8.18 -25.35 -8.13
C LYS A 150 7.38 -24.31 -8.92
N GLY A 151 6.80 -23.33 -8.23
CA GLY A 151 5.99 -22.28 -8.82
C GLY A 151 6.78 -21.04 -9.21
N GLY A 152 6.18 -20.25 -10.07
CA GLY A 152 6.76 -19.00 -10.55
C GLY A 152 5.82 -18.24 -11.48
N VAL A 153 6.39 -17.26 -12.16
CA VAL A 153 5.71 -16.47 -13.20
C VAL A 153 6.56 -16.43 -14.46
N HIS A 154 5.94 -16.69 -15.60
CA HIS A 154 6.54 -16.53 -16.92
C HIS A 154 5.75 -15.49 -17.72
N VAL A 155 6.39 -14.38 -18.05
CA VAL A 155 5.86 -13.37 -18.98
C VAL A 155 6.47 -13.63 -20.35
N TYR A 156 5.64 -13.79 -21.37
CA TYR A 156 6.11 -14.08 -22.72
C TYR A 156 5.16 -13.55 -23.79
N GLU A 157 5.69 -13.32 -24.96
CA GLU A 157 4.90 -12.97 -26.14
C GLU A 157 4.46 -14.22 -26.91
N LYS A 158 3.20 -14.23 -27.30
CA LYS A 158 2.66 -15.21 -28.23
C LYS A 158 1.64 -14.54 -29.14
N GLU A 159 1.87 -14.59 -30.43
CA GLU A 159 1.05 -13.90 -31.43
C GLU A 159 0.99 -12.38 -31.14
N ASN A 160 -0.19 -11.79 -31.05
CA ASN A 160 -0.39 -10.38 -30.76
C ASN A 160 -0.64 -10.10 -29.27
N ALA A 161 -0.38 -11.08 -28.40
CA ALA A 161 -0.59 -10.96 -26.96
C ALA A 161 0.70 -11.11 -26.16
N VAL A 162 0.69 -10.51 -24.98
CA VAL A 162 1.64 -10.79 -23.91
C VAL A 162 0.89 -11.57 -22.84
N TRP A 163 1.48 -12.67 -22.40
CA TRP A 163 0.88 -13.54 -21.41
C TRP A 163 1.63 -13.43 -20.09
N ILE A 164 0.89 -13.22 -19.00
CA ILE A 164 1.37 -13.45 -17.65
C ILE A 164 0.90 -14.84 -17.27
N ASN A 165 1.81 -15.78 -17.18
CA ASN A 165 1.53 -17.16 -16.81
C ASN A 165 2.09 -17.42 -15.41
N ALA A 166 1.21 -17.41 -14.40
CA ALA A 166 1.54 -17.84 -13.04
C ALA A 166 1.29 -19.34 -12.94
N TYR A 167 2.33 -20.10 -12.64
CA TYR A 167 2.30 -21.57 -12.56
C TYR A 167 2.75 -22.05 -11.19
N SER A 168 2.30 -23.25 -10.82
CA SER A 168 2.64 -23.83 -9.51
C SER A 168 3.42 -25.16 -9.60
N GLY A 169 3.58 -25.70 -10.80
CA GLY A 169 4.28 -26.97 -11.02
C GLY A 169 3.53 -28.20 -10.53
N ASN A 170 4.18 -29.34 -10.65
CA ASN A 170 3.57 -30.63 -10.37
C ASN A 170 3.30 -30.88 -8.87
N ARG A 171 2.18 -31.54 -8.58
CA ARG A 171 1.76 -31.93 -7.23
C ARG A 171 0.74 -33.04 -7.19
N GLU A 172 0.63 -33.65 -6.03
CA GLU A 172 -0.44 -34.58 -5.70
C GLU A 172 -1.51 -33.86 -4.87
N MET A 173 -2.75 -34.26 -5.08
CA MET A 173 -3.88 -33.82 -4.28
C MET A 173 -4.65 -35.04 -3.76
N ALA A 174 -4.74 -35.19 -2.47
CA ALA A 174 -5.61 -36.21 -1.84
C ALA A 174 -7.08 -35.81 -2.02
N LYS A 175 -7.98 -36.80 -2.04
CA LYS A 175 -9.42 -36.55 -2.05
C LYS A 175 -9.81 -35.66 -0.87
N GLY A 176 -10.57 -34.59 -1.16
CA GLY A 176 -11.03 -33.62 -0.19
C GLY A 176 -10.04 -32.49 0.13
N SER A 177 -8.78 -32.58 -0.32
CA SER A 177 -7.82 -31.49 -0.16
C SER A 177 -8.24 -30.23 -0.92
N VAL A 178 -7.90 -29.06 -0.36
CA VAL A 178 -8.21 -27.74 -0.94
C VAL A 178 -6.94 -26.95 -1.11
N LEU A 179 -6.73 -26.37 -2.28
CA LEU A 179 -5.67 -25.42 -2.59
C LEU A 179 -6.28 -24.04 -2.84
N ASN A 180 -5.64 -22.99 -2.30
CA ASN A 180 -6.11 -21.61 -2.47
C ASN A 180 -5.13 -20.86 -3.41
N TYR A 181 -5.65 -20.38 -4.53
CA TYR A 181 -4.90 -19.66 -5.57
C TYR A 181 -5.39 -18.21 -5.66
N ASP A 182 -5.24 -17.48 -4.56
CA ASP A 182 -5.70 -16.10 -4.50
C ASP A 182 -4.74 -15.17 -5.26
N PHE A 183 -5.31 -14.13 -5.88
CA PHE A 183 -4.54 -13.10 -6.58
C PHE A 183 -5.29 -11.78 -6.63
N GLU A 184 -4.55 -10.71 -6.85
CA GLU A 184 -5.08 -9.36 -7.02
C GLU A 184 -4.72 -8.81 -8.40
N LEU A 185 -5.64 -8.04 -8.95
CA LEU A 185 -5.40 -7.17 -10.09
C LEU A 185 -5.69 -5.73 -9.69
N LEU A 186 -4.90 -4.78 -10.20
CA LEU A 186 -5.17 -3.36 -10.07
C LEU A 186 -4.96 -2.68 -11.41
N ILE A 187 -6.04 -2.14 -11.95
CA ILE A 187 -6.01 -1.33 -13.17
C ILE A 187 -5.48 0.06 -12.82
N THR A 188 -4.45 0.50 -13.53
CA THR A 188 -3.82 1.80 -13.28
C THR A 188 -3.75 2.65 -14.54
N PRO A 189 -3.87 3.99 -14.42
CA PRO A 189 -4.38 4.70 -13.24
C PRO A 189 -5.90 4.52 -13.14
N PHE A 190 -6.47 4.52 -11.95
CA PHE A 190 -7.93 4.50 -11.79
C PHE A 190 -8.56 5.84 -12.24
N ARG A 191 -7.75 6.87 -12.35
CA ARG A 191 -8.13 8.20 -12.80
C ARG A 191 -7.07 8.76 -13.75
N THR A 192 -7.49 9.29 -14.87
CA THR A 192 -6.57 9.96 -15.83
C THR A 192 -5.94 11.19 -15.17
N ILE A 193 -4.61 11.26 -15.23
CA ILE A 193 -3.84 12.43 -14.78
C ILE A 193 -3.62 13.33 -15.99
N SER A 194 -3.96 14.63 -15.86
CA SER A 194 -3.70 15.58 -16.93
C SER A 194 -2.19 15.78 -17.11
N ASN A 195 -1.75 15.98 -18.35
CA ASN A 195 -0.35 16.30 -18.65
C ASN A 195 0.06 17.63 -18.02
N GLU A 196 -0.87 18.55 -17.91
CA GLU A 196 -0.67 19.86 -17.28
C GLU A 196 -0.24 19.71 -15.81
N VAL A 197 -0.97 18.90 -15.04
CA VAL A 197 -0.61 18.58 -13.65
C VAL A 197 0.69 17.78 -13.59
N LYS A 198 0.83 16.76 -14.43
CA LYS A 198 1.99 15.86 -14.42
C LYS A 198 3.32 16.58 -14.71
N TYR A 199 3.32 17.51 -15.66
CA TYR A 199 4.54 18.18 -16.11
C TYR A 199 4.64 19.62 -15.65
N GLY A 200 3.53 20.25 -15.23
CA GLY A 200 3.47 21.63 -14.77
C GLY A 200 3.75 21.79 -13.28
N ASP A 201 3.40 20.80 -12.48
CA ASP A 201 3.57 20.88 -11.03
C ASP A 201 5.05 20.75 -10.61
N ARG A 202 5.51 21.75 -9.87
CA ARG A 202 6.85 21.84 -9.30
C ARG A 202 6.74 22.01 -7.79
N TYR A 203 7.24 21.03 -7.05
CA TYR A 203 7.18 21.01 -5.60
C TYR A 203 8.44 21.64 -5.00
N PHE A 204 8.25 22.56 -4.07
CA PHE A 204 9.29 23.01 -3.17
C PHE A 204 9.15 22.29 -1.82
N HIS A 205 10.15 21.53 -1.45
CA HIS A 205 10.25 20.84 -0.16
C HIS A 205 11.56 21.24 0.50
N GLY A 206 11.60 22.46 1.04
CA GLY A 206 12.78 23.02 1.71
C GLY A 206 12.69 22.92 3.23
N GLY A 207 13.83 22.75 3.86
CA GLY A 207 13.97 22.89 5.31
C GLY A 207 13.79 24.33 5.78
N GLY A 208 13.71 24.52 7.08
CA GLY A 208 13.59 25.80 7.78
C GLY A 208 12.34 25.88 8.62
N THR A 209 12.46 26.62 9.69
CA THR A 209 11.46 26.72 10.77
C THR A 209 10.34 27.70 10.44
N ASP A 210 10.59 28.68 9.58
CA ASP A 210 9.61 29.68 9.17
C ASP A 210 8.85 29.24 7.92
N ALA A 211 7.57 28.91 8.09
CA ALA A 211 6.68 28.50 7.02
C ALA A 211 6.46 29.59 5.96
N PHE A 212 6.38 30.87 6.36
CA PHE A 212 6.19 31.99 5.44
C PHE A 212 7.40 32.22 4.52
N SER A 213 8.63 32.04 5.04
CA SER A 213 9.84 32.16 4.24
C SER A 213 9.92 31.13 3.10
N LYS A 214 9.19 30.03 3.20
CA LYS A 214 9.13 28.99 2.16
C LYS A 214 8.45 29.50 0.89
N ILE A 215 7.57 30.51 0.99
CA ILE A 215 6.89 31.11 -0.17
C ILE A 215 7.94 31.79 -1.08
N GLU A 216 8.78 32.64 -0.51
CA GLU A 216 9.84 33.33 -1.28
C GLU A 216 10.89 32.34 -1.83
N LYS A 217 11.25 31.32 -1.04
CA LYS A 217 12.18 30.28 -1.49
C LYS A 217 11.59 29.48 -2.66
N ALA A 218 10.30 29.10 -2.58
CA ALA A 218 9.59 28.41 -3.66
C ALA A 218 9.51 29.27 -4.93
N LYS A 219 9.24 30.58 -4.78
CA LYS A 219 9.22 31.52 -5.88
C LYS A 219 10.57 31.56 -6.60
N LYS A 220 11.67 31.70 -5.85
CA LYS A 220 13.05 31.69 -6.40
C LYS A 220 13.38 30.35 -7.08
N ALA A 221 12.86 29.25 -6.59
CA ALA A 221 13.05 27.90 -7.16
C ALA A 221 12.12 27.59 -8.35
N GLY A 222 11.22 28.52 -8.75
CA GLY A 222 10.26 28.29 -9.82
C GLY A 222 9.19 27.25 -9.49
N ALA A 223 8.95 26.98 -8.20
CA ALA A 223 7.95 26.03 -7.76
C ALA A 223 6.55 26.67 -7.65
N ASN A 224 5.52 25.90 -7.90
CA ASN A 224 4.12 26.32 -7.79
C ASN A 224 3.36 25.58 -6.68
N ILE A 225 3.99 24.59 -6.04
CA ILE A 225 3.46 23.90 -4.86
C ILE A 225 4.50 23.92 -3.75
N ILE A 226 4.10 24.34 -2.56
CA ILE A 226 4.95 24.38 -1.38
C ILE A 226 4.53 23.24 -0.44
N ASN A 227 5.41 22.29 -0.20
CA ASN A 227 5.16 21.23 0.75
C ASN A 227 5.57 21.66 2.16
N ILE A 228 4.59 21.77 3.05
CA ILE A 228 4.81 22.07 4.46
C ILE A 228 4.85 20.75 5.22
N HIS A 229 6.03 20.32 5.58
CA HIS A 229 6.24 19.14 6.41
C HIS A 229 6.05 19.46 7.90
N HIS A 230 6.64 20.56 8.33
CA HIS A 230 6.46 21.16 9.65
C HIS A 230 6.23 22.65 9.45
N ALA A 231 5.28 23.21 10.13
CA ALA A 231 5.04 24.66 10.19
C ALA A 231 5.50 25.15 11.57
N GLU A 232 6.78 25.09 11.86
CA GLU A 232 7.36 25.19 13.20
C GLU A 232 6.97 26.46 13.96
N ASN A 233 6.71 27.54 13.26
CA ASN A 233 6.20 28.79 13.87
C ASN A 233 4.67 28.80 14.01
N ILE A 234 3.94 27.91 13.35
CA ILE A 234 2.48 27.77 13.46
C ILE A 234 2.13 26.55 14.31
N TYR A 235 2.52 25.37 13.84
CA TYR A 235 2.35 24.10 14.52
C TYR A 235 3.44 23.10 14.07
N PRO A 236 4.44 22.77 14.89
CA PRO A 236 5.59 21.99 14.48
C PRO A 236 5.31 20.48 14.43
N PHE A 237 4.20 20.02 14.98
CA PHE A 237 3.93 18.61 15.17
C PHE A 237 3.36 17.99 13.91
N ILE A 238 3.86 16.82 13.55
CA ILE A 238 3.49 16.15 12.30
C ILE A 238 2.03 15.69 12.33
N ASN A 239 1.34 15.82 11.18
CA ASN A 239 -0.01 15.31 10.92
C ASN A 239 -1.16 15.99 11.63
N TYR A 240 -0.96 17.16 12.23
CA TYR A 240 -2.07 17.77 12.92
C TYR A 240 -2.12 19.30 12.83
N PRO A 241 -2.46 19.84 11.64
CA PRO A 241 -2.56 21.28 11.48
C PRO A 241 -3.89 21.88 11.95
N TYR A 242 -4.90 21.09 12.23
CA TYR A 242 -6.27 21.55 12.48
C TYR A 242 -6.60 21.69 13.99
N LEU A 243 -5.96 22.65 14.63
CA LEU A 243 -6.35 23.11 15.95
C LEU A 243 -6.93 24.51 15.83
N ASP A 244 -8.04 24.79 16.51
CA ASP A 244 -8.72 26.10 16.49
C ASP A 244 -7.76 27.24 16.76
N GLU A 245 -6.86 27.08 17.71
CA GLU A 245 -5.83 28.05 18.07
C GLU A 245 -4.82 28.36 16.95
N ASN A 246 -4.67 27.49 15.96
CA ASN A 246 -3.71 27.60 14.85
C ASN A 246 -4.38 27.98 13.52
N THR A 247 -5.71 27.99 13.46
CA THR A 247 -6.48 28.17 12.24
C THR A 247 -6.16 29.52 11.59
N ALA A 248 -6.13 30.61 12.35
CA ALA A 248 -5.88 31.96 11.80
C ALA A 248 -4.48 32.07 11.17
N GLU A 249 -3.45 31.56 11.83
CA GLU A 249 -2.06 31.59 11.31
C GLU A 249 -1.91 30.69 10.09
N LEU A 250 -2.51 29.48 10.11
CA LEU A 250 -2.48 28.58 8.98
C LEU A 250 -3.21 29.17 7.76
N LYS A 251 -4.37 29.77 7.99
CA LYS A 251 -5.11 30.47 6.93
C LYS A 251 -4.31 31.63 6.34
N ALA A 252 -3.66 32.45 7.17
CA ALA A 252 -2.83 33.54 6.70
C ALA A 252 -1.67 33.04 5.82
N LEU A 253 -1.08 31.87 6.16
CA LEU A 253 -0.06 31.24 5.32
C LEU A 253 -0.62 30.78 3.97
N VAL A 254 -1.81 30.18 3.98
CA VAL A 254 -2.51 29.75 2.75
C VAL A 254 -2.83 30.94 1.86
N ASP A 255 -3.45 31.99 2.43
CA ASP A 255 -3.82 33.20 1.71
C ASP A 255 -2.59 33.88 1.09
N LYS A 256 -1.51 33.98 1.85
CA LYS A 256 -0.25 34.54 1.35
C LYS A 256 0.37 33.73 0.22
N ALA A 257 0.30 32.42 0.29
CA ALA A 257 0.75 31.55 -0.79
C ALA A 257 -0.11 31.73 -2.06
N HIS A 258 -1.43 31.84 -1.90
CA HIS A 258 -2.36 32.04 -3.01
C HIS A 258 -2.16 33.41 -3.68
N GLU A 259 -1.88 34.48 -2.93
CA GLU A 259 -1.51 35.78 -3.49
C GLU A 259 -0.30 35.71 -4.46
N GLU A 260 0.64 34.81 -4.17
CA GLU A 260 1.81 34.52 -4.99
C GLU A 260 1.58 33.40 -6.04
N ASN A 261 0.33 33.04 -6.31
CA ASN A 261 -0.05 31.94 -7.20
C ASN A 261 0.62 30.60 -6.85
N LYS A 262 0.78 30.31 -5.55
CA LYS A 262 1.31 29.05 -5.02
C LYS A 262 0.22 28.29 -4.32
N ARG A 263 0.29 26.96 -4.42
CA ARG A 263 -0.56 26.04 -3.64
C ARG A 263 0.24 25.53 -2.44
N LEU A 264 -0.43 25.35 -1.30
CA LEU A 264 0.16 24.68 -0.15
C LEU A 264 -0.27 23.22 -0.11
N LYS A 265 0.67 22.37 0.19
CA LYS A 265 0.44 20.96 0.52
C LYS A 265 0.91 20.72 1.94
N LEU A 266 -0.03 20.46 2.84
CA LEU A 266 0.27 20.03 4.19
C LEU A 266 0.69 18.55 4.20
N TYR A 267 1.73 18.22 4.96
CA TYR A 267 2.12 16.84 5.16
C TYR A 267 1.13 16.16 6.10
N TYR A 268 0.35 15.25 5.56
CA TYR A 268 -0.71 14.56 6.26
C TYR A 268 -0.60 13.05 5.99
N THR A 269 -0.10 12.31 6.97
CA THR A 269 0.16 10.86 6.85
C THR A 269 -0.69 10.05 7.82
N THR A 270 -1.19 8.91 7.36
CA THR A 270 -1.94 7.96 8.19
C THR A 270 -1.03 6.96 8.92
N ARG A 271 0.28 7.07 8.75
CA ARG A 271 1.26 6.15 9.32
C ARG A 271 1.65 6.49 10.75
N GLU A 272 1.59 7.74 11.10
CA GLU A 272 2.13 8.28 12.35
C GLU A 272 1.14 9.28 12.94
N LEU A 273 1.05 9.35 14.27
CA LEU A 273 0.20 10.28 14.97
C LEU A 273 0.98 10.94 16.11
N THR A 274 0.99 12.26 16.15
CA THR A 274 1.67 13.00 17.22
C THR A 274 0.96 12.84 18.56
N LYS A 275 1.74 12.78 19.66
CA LYS A 275 1.18 12.79 21.02
C LYS A 275 0.53 14.10 21.42
N ASN A 276 0.78 15.16 20.66
CA ASN A 276 0.34 16.52 21.00
C ASN A 276 -1.08 16.85 20.53
N ILE A 277 -1.82 15.89 19.97
CA ILE A 277 -3.23 16.07 19.65
C ILE A 277 -4.12 15.89 20.87
N PRO A 278 -5.26 16.59 20.97
CA PRO A 278 -6.20 16.43 22.09
C PRO A 278 -6.69 15.00 22.29
N GLU A 279 -6.92 14.27 21.19
CA GLU A 279 -7.46 12.91 21.18
C GLU A 279 -6.42 11.83 21.51
N PHE A 280 -5.14 12.17 21.65
CA PHE A 280 -4.07 11.18 21.84
C PHE A 280 -4.34 10.25 23.02
N GLN A 281 -4.78 10.78 24.16
CA GLN A 281 -5.06 9.98 25.34
C GLN A 281 -6.24 9.01 25.13
N ALA A 282 -7.24 9.42 24.35
CA ALA A 282 -8.33 8.54 23.96
C ALA A 282 -7.82 7.39 23.10
N PHE A 283 -7.01 7.67 22.09
CA PHE A 283 -6.40 6.63 21.25
C PHE A 283 -5.43 5.73 22.01
N TYR A 284 -4.68 6.30 22.94
CA TYR A 284 -3.78 5.55 23.82
C TYR A 284 -4.54 4.52 24.66
N SER A 285 -5.74 4.85 25.14
CA SER A 285 -6.58 3.97 25.96
C SER A 285 -7.22 2.81 25.20
N LEU A 286 -7.19 2.83 23.85
CA LEU A 286 -7.78 1.79 23.00
C LEU A 286 -6.90 0.54 22.82
N ASN A 287 -5.83 0.39 23.60
CA ASN A 287 -5.03 -0.83 23.73
C ASN A 287 -4.57 -1.44 22.39
N GLY A 288 -4.07 -0.62 21.48
CA GLY A 288 -3.52 -1.06 20.20
C GLY A 288 -4.49 -1.04 19.02
N GLU A 289 -5.74 -0.61 19.20
CA GLU A 289 -6.69 -0.48 18.09
C GLU A 289 -6.22 0.57 17.09
N VAL A 290 -5.80 1.74 17.54
CA VAL A 290 -5.37 2.88 16.71
C VAL A 290 -3.85 3.06 16.72
N LEU A 291 -3.23 2.98 17.88
CA LEU A 291 -1.77 3.06 18.00
C LEU A 291 -1.17 1.66 17.92
N PHE A 292 -0.15 1.50 17.08
CA PHE A 292 0.44 0.17 16.83
C PHE A 292 1.15 -0.35 18.10
N PRO A 293 0.79 -1.55 18.59
CA PRO A 293 1.33 -2.07 19.84
C PRO A 293 2.84 -2.37 19.74
N GLY A 294 3.54 -2.11 20.86
CA GLY A 294 4.97 -2.38 21.04
C GLY A 294 5.25 -3.71 21.74
N PRO A 295 6.51 -3.93 22.19
CA PRO A 295 7.66 -3.04 22.01
C PRO A 295 8.18 -3.06 20.58
N GLY A 296 8.53 -1.90 20.05
CA GLY A 296 9.09 -1.77 18.71
C GLY A 296 10.59 -1.52 18.73
N ASN A 297 11.27 -1.96 17.69
CA ASN A 297 12.62 -1.50 17.39
C ASN A 297 12.54 -0.09 16.81
N ALA A 298 12.66 0.90 17.68
CA ALA A 298 12.72 2.30 17.29
C ALA A 298 14.12 2.66 16.75
N SER A 299 14.67 1.85 15.85
CA SER A 299 16.04 2.00 15.35
C SER A 299 16.34 3.38 14.81
N ARG A 300 15.39 4.02 14.15
CA ARG A 300 15.55 5.39 13.67
C ARG A 300 15.58 6.40 14.81
N THR A 301 14.70 6.24 15.79
CA THR A 301 14.66 7.12 16.97
C THR A 301 15.95 6.98 17.78
N GLU A 302 16.45 5.77 17.95
CA GLU A 302 17.72 5.49 18.65
C GLU A 302 18.93 6.02 17.88
N ALA A 303 18.95 5.90 16.57
CA ALA A 303 20.03 6.43 15.73
C ALA A 303 20.08 7.96 15.75
N LEU A 304 18.93 8.64 15.76
CA LEU A 304 18.84 10.09 15.81
C LEU A 304 19.05 10.67 17.21
N HIS A 305 18.78 9.88 18.25
CA HIS A 305 18.82 10.28 19.66
C HIS A 305 19.54 9.23 20.50
N PRO A 306 20.87 9.09 20.36
CA PRO A 306 21.64 8.03 21.05
C PRO A 306 21.58 8.12 22.58
N LYS A 307 21.19 9.27 23.16
CA LYS A 307 20.90 9.40 24.59
C LYS A 307 19.45 9.03 24.94
N GLY A 308 18.65 8.71 23.94
CA GLY A 308 17.26 8.31 24.08
C GLY A 308 16.29 9.42 24.51
N PRO A 309 14.99 9.17 24.41
CA PRO A 309 13.97 9.92 25.13
C PRO A 309 14.13 9.69 26.65
N ASN A 310 13.52 10.55 27.48
CA ASN A 310 13.59 10.38 28.92
C ASN A 310 13.01 9.00 29.34
N GLU A 311 13.39 8.53 30.51
CA GLU A 311 13.00 7.21 31.02
C GLU A 311 11.48 6.98 31.04
N TRP A 312 10.73 8.04 31.34
CA TRP A 312 9.27 7.96 31.35
C TRP A 312 8.69 7.61 29.99
N LEU A 313 9.18 8.22 28.92
CA LEU A 313 8.76 7.92 27.54
C LEU A 313 9.14 6.50 27.13
N ILE A 314 10.37 6.07 27.47
CA ILE A 314 10.81 4.70 27.22
C ILE A 314 9.88 3.74 27.92
N LYS A 315 9.68 3.91 29.24
CA LYS A 315 8.92 3.00 30.09
C LYS A 315 7.41 2.99 29.78
N ASN A 316 6.82 4.15 29.53
CA ASN A 316 5.36 4.24 29.41
C ASN A 316 4.86 4.18 27.97
N LEU A 317 5.67 4.53 27.00
CA LEU A 317 5.26 4.55 25.61
C LEU A 317 5.91 3.44 24.79
N ARG A 318 7.22 3.28 24.86
CA ARG A 318 7.98 2.33 24.06
C ARG A 318 7.63 0.87 24.35
N GLU A 319 7.33 0.53 25.59
CA GLU A 319 6.92 -0.83 25.96
C GLU A 319 5.52 -1.18 25.43
N LYS A 320 4.65 -0.19 25.29
CA LYS A 320 3.25 -0.37 24.87
C LYS A 320 3.06 -0.13 23.36
N TYR A 321 3.75 0.86 22.80
CA TYR A 321 3.59 1.32 21.42
C TYR A 321 4.93 1.56 20.74
N ILE A 322 4.90 1.64 19.41
CA ILE A 322 6.10 1.90 18.62
C ILE A 322 6.22 3.40 18.34
N PRO A 323 7.22 4.10 18.92
CA PRO A 323 7.53 5.46 18.54
C PRO A 323 8.01 5.52 17.08
N ALA A 324 7.41 6.39 16.27
CA ALA A 324 7.85 6.61 14.91
C ALA A 324 9.07 7.54 14.87
N TRP A 325 9.01 8.61 15.65
CA TRP A 325 10.08 9.57 15.75
C TRP A 325 9.94 10.43 17.01
N TYR A 326 11.00 11.13 17.35
CA TYR A 326 11.12 11.92 18.54
C TYR A 326 12.07 13.09 18.32
N ASN A 327 11.69 14.28 18.71
CA ASN A 327 12.51 15.47 18.67
C ASN A 327 12.10 16.47 19.76
N ILE A 328 13.00 17.37 20.13
CA ILE A 328 12.67 18.55 20.93
C ILE A 328 12.60 19.74 19.98
N VAL A 329 11.50 20.48 20.03
CA VAL A 329 11.33 21.71 19.23
C VAL A 329 12.37 22.73 19.67
N LYS A 330 13.18 23.22 18.71
CA LYS A 330 14.34 24.06 19.02
C LYS A 330 14.03 25.53 19.03
N GLU A 331 13.00 25.96 18.32
CA GLU A 331 12.70 27.38 18.07
C GLU A 331 11.20 27.63 18.05
N GLY A 332 10.80 28.92 18.07
CA GLY A 332 9.41 29.35 17.99
C GLY A 332 8.64 29.22 19.31
N LYS A 333 7.33 29.37 19.23
CA LYS A 333 6.41 29.37 20.39
C LYS A 333 6.36 28.03 21.14
N PHE A 334 6.75 26.94 20.48
CA PHE A 334 6.76 25.58 21.04
C PHE A 334 8.16 25.12 21.48
N LYS A 335 9.12 26.03 21.58
CA LYS A 335 10.50 25.71 21.98
C LYS A 335 10.56 24.94 23.29
N GLY A 336 11.25 23.82 23.26
CA GLY A 336 11.42 22.92 24.42
C GLY A 336 10.37 21.83 24.51
N GLU A 337 9.30 21.89 23.73
CA GLU A 337 8.30 20.85 23.73
C GLU A 337 8.78 19.59 23.01
N LEU A 338 8.27 18.45 23.48
CA LEU A 338 8.53 17.16 22.91
C LEU A 338 7.59 16.90 21.74
N ASP A 339 8.17 16.82 20.54
CA ASP A 339 7.50 16.34 19.37
C ASP A 339 7.77 14.83 19.23
N LEU A 340 6.77 14.04 19.56
CA LEU A 340 6.79 12.58 19.49
C LEU A 340 5.59 12.10 18.69
N SER A 341 5.84 11.22 17.74
CA SER A 341 4.79 10.52 17.01
C SER A 341 4.86 9.02 17.25
N VAL A 342 3.70 8.39 17.28
CA VAL A 342 3.53 6.95 17.46
C VAL A 342 3.00 6.36 16.16
N ILE A 343 3.47 5.17 15.81
CA ILE A 343 2.96 4.42 14.66
C ILE A 343 1.49 4.08 14.86
N THR A 344 0.73 4.18 13.80
CA THR A 344 -0.72 3.91 13.81
C THR A 344 -1.06 2.60 13.13
N THR A 345 -2.18 2.02 13.53
CA THR A 345 -2.81 0.87 12.88
C THR A 345 -3.93 1.37 11.99
N PRO A 346 -3.83 1.26 10.65
CA PRO A 346 -4.91 1.65 9.75
C PRO A 346 -6.16 0.82 10.02
N ASN A 347 -7.25 1.49 10.41
CA ASN A 347 -8.56 0.90 10.62
C ASN A 347 -9.66 1.95 10.40
N SER A 348 -10.91 1.56 10.52
CA SER A 348 -12.04 2.45 10.27
C SER A 348 -12.10 3.65 11.22
N ARG A 349 -11.73 3.49 12.48
CA ARG A 349 -11.69 4.58 13.46
C ARG A 349 -10.62 5.61 13.12
N LEU A 350 -9.40 5.16 12.84
CA LEU A 350 -8.32 6.04 12.40
C LEU A 350 -8.68 6.74 11.09
N ASN A 351 -9.22 6.00 10.11
CA ASN A 351 -9.61 6.57 8.84
C ASN A 351 -10.69 7.65 9.00
N ASN A 352 -11.69 7.42 9.86
CA ASN A 352 -12.72 8.42 10.14
C ASN A 352 -12.13 9.68 10.81
N PHE A 353 -11.19 9.53 11.72
CA PHE A 353 -10.47 10.65 12.32
C PHE A 353 -9.72 11.48 11.26
N TYR A 354 -8.98 10.82 10.37
CA TYR A 354 -8.26 11.50 9.29
C TYR A 354 -9.19 12.15 8.26
N ILE A 355 -10.32 11.51 7.92
CA ILE A 355 -11.32 12.09 7.02
C ILE A 355 -11.96 13.31 7.65
N GLY A 356 -12.28 13.26 8.95
CA GLY A 356 -12.77 14.41 9.70
C GLY A 356 -11.80 15.59 9.70
N GLY A 357 -10.51 15.33 9.91
CA GLY A 357 -9.47 16.34 9.83
C GLY A 357 -9.30 16.92 8.43
N LEU A 358 -9.40 16.10 7.40
CA LEU A 358 -9.34 16.55 6.01
C LEU A 358 -10.56 17.44 5.67
N ASP A 359 -11.76 17.04 6.07
CA ASP A 359 -12.97 17.84 5.90
C ASP A 359 -12.84 19.21 6.58
N TRP A 360 -12.32 19.22 7.82
CA TRP A 360 -12.06 20.45 8.54
C TRP A 360 -11.07 21.37 7.79
N MET A 361 -9.96 20.82 7.29
CA MET A 361 -8.96 21.58 6.51
C MET A 361 -9.52 22.17 5.21
N LEU A 362 -10.47 21.49 4.58
CA LEU A 362 -11.11 21.96 3.35
C LEU A 362 -12.14 23.07 3.60
N ARG A 363 -12.69 23.17 4.82
CA ARG A 363 -13.72 24.16 5.18
C ARG A 363 -13.12 25.43 5.79
N ASN A 364 -11.93 25.37 6.36
CA ASN A 364 -11.28 26.48 7.04
C ASN A 364 -10.05 26.97 6.29
#